data_dcdad70de57b0882307cf56984610400
#
_entry.id   dcdad70de57b0882307cf56984610400
#
_cell.length_a   1.000
_cell.length_b   1.000
_cell.length_c   1.000
_cell.angle_alpha   90.00
_cell.angle_beta   90.00
_cell.angle_gamma   90.00
#
_symmetry.space_group_name_H-M   'P 1'
#
loop_
_entity.id
_entity.type
_entity.pdbx_description
1 polymer ?
#
loop_
_entity_poly.entity_id
_entity_poly.type
_entity_poly.pdbx_seq_one_letter_code
_entity_poly.pdbx_strand_id
1 'polypeptide(L)' 'MINIEFNGQAQSLDAELNIEQLLALHQQAPEGIAVVLNGNIVTRSAWASTKLADQAKVRVFRAIAGG' A
#
# COMPACT_ATOMS: atom_id res chain seq x y z
N MET A 1 -8.72 -14.38 6.57
CA MET A 1 -8.23 -13.81 5.31
C MET A 1 -8.78 -12.44 5.07
N ILE A 2 -7.97 -11.57 4.56
CA ILE A 2 -8.34 -10.21 4.23
C ILE A 2 -8.25 -10.03 2.73
N ASN A 3 -9.28 -9.48 2.12
CA ASN A 3 -9.28 -9.20 0.68
C ASN A 3 -9.10 -7.71 0.49
N ILE A 4 -8.10 -7.35 -0.32
CA ILE A 4 -7.84 -5.95 -0.63
C ILE A 4 -7.76 -5.78 -2.14
N GLU A 5 -7.72 -4.52 -2.56
CA GLU A 5 -7.45 -4.18 -3.95
C GLU A 5 -6.12 -3.43 -3.99
N PHE A 6 -5.18 -3.93 -4.76
CA PHE A 6 -3.87 -3.32 -4.89
C PHE A 6 -3.67 -2.88 -6.33
N ASN A 7 -3.61 -1.58 -6.55
CA ASN A 7 -3.48 -0.99 -7.89
C ASN A 7 -4.52 -1.53 -8.88
N GLY A 8 -5.76 -1.66 -8.40
CA GLY A 8 -6.86 -2.11 -9.23
C GLY A 8 -7.01 -3.61 -9.34
N GLN A 9 -6.19 -4.38 -8.65
CA GLN A 9 -6.25 -5.84 -8.69
C GLN A 9 -6.60 -6.41 -7.34
N ALA A 10 -7.53 -7.38 -7.33
CA ALA A 10 -7.91 -8.04 -6.10
C ALA A 10 -6.77 -8.91 -5.58
N GLN A 11 -6.55 -8.87 -4.29
CA GLN A 11 -5.52 -9.66 -3.65
C GLN A 11 -6.00 -10.14 -2.30
N SER A 12 -5.75 -11.42 -2.00
CA SER A 12 -6.05 -11.98 -0.68
C SER A 12 -4.79 -12.02 0.16
N LEU A 13 -4.92 -11.62 1.41
CA LEU A 13 -3.84 -11.66 2.39
C LEU A 13 -4.18 -12.67 3.46
N ASP A 14 -3.20 -13.48 3.86
CA ASP A 14 -3.41 -14.49 4.89
C ASP A 14 -3.60 -13.87 6.27
N ALA A 15 -3.04 -12.71 6.48
CA ALA A 15 -3.09 -12.04 7.77
C ALA A 15 -3.14 -10.53 7.55
N GLU A 16 -3.51 -9.82 8.61
CA GLU A 16 -3.52 -8.38 8.58
C GLU A 16 -2.10 -7.84 8.46
N LEU A 17 -1.87 -7.03 7.45
CA LEU A 17 -0.58 -6.40 7.21
C LEU A 17 -0.71 -4.89 7.34
N ASN A 18 0.40 -4.23 7.66
CA ASN A 18 0.45 -2.78 7.53
C ASN A 18 0.92 -2.42 6.10
N ILE A 19 0.89 -1.14 5.78
CA ILE A 19 1.26 -0.69 4.43
C ILE A 19 2.72 -1.03 4.12
N GLU A 20 3.61 -0.85 5.09
CA GLU A 20 5.02 -1.14 4.89
C GLU A 20 5.23 -2.60 4.53
N GLN A 21 4.55 -3.51 5.22
CA GLN A 21 4.64 -4.92 4.93
C GLN A 21 4.08 -5.26 3.55
N LEU A 22 2.99 -4.63 3.17
CA LEU A 22 2.40 -4.87 1.84
C LEU A 22 3.36 -4.42 0.74
N LEU A 23 4.00 -3.27 0.90
CA LEU A 23 4.96 -2.79 -0.08
C LEU A 23 6.15 -3.73 -0.20
N ALA A 24 6.63 -4.26 0.93
CA ALA A 24 7.72 -5.24 0.91
C ALA A 24 7.30 -6.52 0.18
N LEU A 25 6.06 -6.95 0.38
CA LEU A 25 5.53 -8.13 -0.29
C LEU A 25 5.54 -7.95 -1.81
N HIS A 26 5.27 -6.74 -2.28
CA HIS A 26 5.28 -6.43 -3.70
C HIS A 26 6.63 -5.94 -4.20
N GLN A 27 7.65 -6.01 -3.34
CA GLN A 27 9.02 -5.60 -3.70
C GLN A 27 9.11 -4.16 -4.17
N GLN A 28 8.30 -3.29 -3.56
CA GLN A 28 8.30 -1.87 -3.87
C GLN A 28 9.33 -1.15 -3.01
N ALA A 29 10.23 -0.44 -3.66
CA ALA A 29 11.17 0.41 -2.92
C ALA A 29 10.40 1.57 -2.28
N PRO A 30 10.67 1.90 -1.01
CA PRO A 30 9.90 2.94 -0.34
C PRO A 30 10.20 4.36 -0.82
N GLU A 31 11.34 4.56 -1.47
CA GLU A 31 11.70 5.89 -1.94
C GLU A 31 10.93 6.26 -3.20
N GLY A 32 10.48 7.50 -3.25
CA GLY A 32 9.87 8.04 -4.46
C GLY A 32 8.49 7.53 -4.77
N ILE A 33 7.79 6.96 -3.79
CA ILE A 33 6.42 6.50 -4.00
C ILE A 33 5.48 7.21 -3.05
N ALA A 34 4.23 7.31 -3.48
CA ALA A 34 3.14 7.81 -2.65
C ALA A 34 2.09 6.69 -2.55
N VAL A 35 1.55 6.51 -1.36
CA VAL A 35 0.54 5.48 -1.11
C VAL A 35 -0.79 6.15 -0.80
N VAL A 36 -1.83 5.69 -1.49
CA VAL A 36 -3.20 6.16 -1.26
C VAL A 36 -4.00 4.98 -0.73
N LEU A 37 -4.61 5.15 0.42
CA LEU A 37 -5.44 4.13 1.04
C LEU A 37 -6.87 4.65 1.12
N ASN A 38 -7.79 3.97 0.46
CA ASN A 38 -9.21 4.35 0.44
C ASN A 38 -9.41 5.82 0.07
N GLY A 39 -8.61 6.31 -0.88
CA GLY A 39 -8.72 7.68 -1.35
C GLY A 39 -7.93 8.72 -0.54
N ASN A 40 -7.22 8.29 0.49
CA ASN A 40 -6.44 9.19 1.35
C ASN A 40 -4.96 8.89 1.26
N ILE A 41 -4.15 9.92 1.12
CA ILE A 41 -2.70 9.76 1.08
C ILE A 41 -2.19 9.39 2.46
N VAL A 42 -1.36 8.35 2.53
CA VAL A 42 -0.72 7.92 3.76
C VAL A 42 0.76 8.25 3.66
N THR A 43 1.24 9.08 4.57
CA THR A 43 2.65 9.46 4.56
C THR A 43 3.53 8.28 4.96
N ARG A 44 4.79 8.30 4.49
CA ARG A 44 5.72 7.21 4.77
C ARG A 44 5.88 6.92 6.26
N SER A 45 5.87 7.97 7.07
CA SER A 45 6.03 7.81 8.52
C SER A 45 4.85 7.07 9.17
N ALA A 46 3.71 7.02 8.49
CA ALA A 46 2.51 6.35 9.01
C ALA A 46 2.34 4.92 8.46
N TRP A 47 3.18 4.50 7.52
CA TRP A 47 2.99 3.20 6.88
C TRP A 47 3.07 2.03 7.86
N ALA A 48 4.01 2.08 8.78
CA ALA A 48 4.21 1.00 9.74
C ALA A 48 3.06 0.90 10.76
N SER A 49 2.35 2.00 10.98
CA SER A 49 1.25 2.03 11.94
C SER A 49 -0.12 1.94 11.29
N THR A 50 -0.19 1.90 9.95
CA THR A 50 -1.45 1.85 9.23
C THR A 50 -1.70 0.43 8.76
N LYS A 51 -2.64 -0.25 9.42
CA LYS A 51 -2.99 -1.62 9.08
C LYS A 51 -4.08 -1.65 8.02
N LEU A 52 -4.01 -2.65 7.18
CA LEU A 52 -4.97 -2.82 6.09
C LEU A 52 -6.15 -3.65 6.58
N ALA A 53 -7.34 -3.11 6.41
CA ALA A 53 -8.56 -3.83 6.77
C ALA A 53 -9.09 -4.57 5.53
N ASP A 54 -10.02 -5.48 5.76
CA ASP A 54 -10.70 -6.15 4.67
C ASP A 54 -11.37 -5.12 3.76
N GLN A 55 -11.31 -5.32 2.45
CA GLN A 55 -11.86 -4.44 1.42
C GLN A 55 -11.09 -3.12 1.26
N ALA A 56 -9.89 -3.03 1.81
CA ALA A 56 -9.07 -1.82 1.64
C ALA A 56 -8.65 -1.67 0.18
N LYS A 57 -8.65 -0.43 -0.28
CA LYS A 57 -8.21 -0.10 -1.64
C LYS A 57 -6.89 0.66 -1.54
N VAL A 58 -5.84 0.04 -2.04
CA VAL A 58 -4.48 0.59 -1.96
C VAL A 58 -3.99 0.93 -3.36
N ARG A 59 -3.49 2.14 -3.52
CA ARG A 59 -2.85 2.55 -4.76
C ARG A 59 -1.47 3.08 -4.46
N VAL A 60 -0.53 2.72 -5.31
CA VAL A 60 0.86 3.18 -5.19
C VAL A 60 1.22 3.94 -6.45
N PHE A 61 1.67 5.17 -6.26
CA PHE A 61 2.12 6.01 -7.36
C PHE A 61 3.60 6.24 -7.20
N ARG A 62 4.34 6.06 -8.27
CA ARG A 62 5.78 6.29 -8.26
C ARG A 62 6.07 7.64 -8.88
N ALA A 63 6.77 8.49 -8.15
CA ALA A 63 7.21 9.75 -8.71
C ALA A 63 8.24 9.46 -9.80
N ILE A 64 7.98 9.98 -10.99
CA ILE A 64 8.97 9.89 -12.04
C ILE A 64 10.00 10.96 -11.76
N ALA A 65 11.23 10.55 -11.53
CA ALA A 65 12.32 11.48 -11.38
C ALA A 65 12.52 12.12 -12.74
N GLY A 66 11.81 13.17 -12.96
CA GLY A 66 11.83 13.84 -14.25
C GLY A 66 13.06 14.68 -14.41
N GLY A 67 14.10 14.06 -14.42
CA GLY A 67 15.33 14.79 -14.63
C GLY A 67 15.36 16.06 -13.89
#